data_11b6277f3a4668bc259ac65c99518982
#
_entry.id   11b6277f3a4668bc259ac65c99518982
#
_cell.length_a   1.000
_cell.length_b   1.000
_cell.length_c   1.000
_cell.angle_alpha   90.00
_cell.angle_beta   90.00
_cell.angle_gamma   90.00
#
_symmetry.space_group_name_H-M   'P 1'
#
loop_
_entity.id
_entity.type
_entity.pdbx_description
1 polymer ?
#
loop_
_entity_poly.entity_id
_entity_poly.type
_entity_poly.pdbx_seq_one_letter_code
_entity_poly.pdbx_strand_id
1 'polypeptide(L)'
;MQTDNQLIRRIKKKQDKKAADELIRRYYREIYAFTYRQTGERELALDLTQEIFITVLQGIYAFDEKKAGFRTWAYRVAANRITDYYRSKSYKKEKLQQPLQWETEEEKTVR
;
A
#
# COMPACT_ATOMS: atom_id res chain seq x y z
N MET A 1 -24.59 -11.50 -4.40
CA MET A 1 -23.31 -10.96 -3.94
C MET A 1 -23.06 -9.60 -4.55
N GLN A 2 -22.60 -8.67 -3.75
CA GLN A 2 -22.37 -7.32 -4.25
C GLN A 2 -21.05 -7.22 -4.99
N THR A 3 -21.05 -6.38 -6.02
CA THR A 3 -19.82 -6.13 -6.75
C THR A 3 -18.90 -5.23 -5.94
N ASP A 4 -17.64 -5.19 -6.35
CA ASP A 4 -16.69 -4.30 -5.70
C ASP A 4 -17.19 -2.86 -5.72
N ASN A 5 -17.70 -2.41 -6.85
CA ASN A 5 -18.16 -1.03 -6.98
C ASN A 5 -19.35 -0.75 -6.08
N GLN A 6 -20.23 -1.72 -5.90
CA GLN A 6 -21.33 -1.53 -4.97
C GLN A 6 -20.84 -1.38 -3.55
N LEU A 7 -19.86 -2.18 -3.16
CA LEU A 7 -19.28 -2.06 -1.83
C LEU A 7 -18.59 -0.71 -1.66
N ILE A 8 -17.87 -0.29 -2.68
CA ILE A 8 -17.16 0.99 -2.62
C ILE A 8 -18.14 2.14 -2.43
N ARG A 9 -19.26 2.10 -3.14
CA ARG A 9 -20.27 3.14 -3.00
C ARG A 9 -20.83 3.19 -1.58
N ARG A 10 -21.02 2.03 -0.98
CA ARG A 10 -21.49 1.98 0.41
C ARG A 10 -20.47 2.57 1.36
N ILE A 11 -19.20 2.30 1.13
CA ILE A 11 -18.14 2.88 1.94
C ILE A 11 -18.13 4.39 1.80
N LYS A 12 -18.17 4.87 0.56
CA LYS A 12 -18.12 6.31 0.32
C LYS A 12 -19.30 7.04 0.91
N LYS A 13 -20.46 6.43 0.83
CA LYS A 13 -21.68 7.09 1.23
C LYS A 13 -21.93 7.06 2.73
N LYS A 14 -21.65 5.94 3.35
CA LYS A 14 -22.03 5.72 4.74
C LYS A 14 -20.88 5.30 5.65
N GLN A 15 -19.68 5.25 5.12
CA GLN A 15 -18.56 4.72 5.86
C GLN A 15 -18.88 3.34 6.42
N ASP A 16 -19.47 2.51 5.56
CA ASP A 16 -20.01 1.22 5.93
C ASP A 16 -18.88 0.23 6.25
N LYS A 17 -18.75 -0.09 7.53
CA LYS A 17 -17.68 -0.98 7.98
C LYS A 17 -17.80 -2.38 7.43
N LYS A 18 -19.02 -2.87 7.32
CA LYS A 18 -19.21 -4.22 6.79
C LYS A 18 -18.82 -4.29 5.33
N ALA A 19 -19.11 -3.24 4.58
CA ALA A 19 -18.71 -3.19 3.18
C ALA A 19 -17.18 -3.15 3.07
N ALA A 20 -16.53 -2.39 3.95
CA ALA A 20 -15.08 -2.32 3.95
C ALA A 20 -14.46 -3.68 4.28
N ASP A 21 -15.00 -4.34 5.30
CA ASP A 21 -14.50 -5.66 5.69
C ASP A 21 -14.65 -6.66 4.56
N GLU A 22 -15.77 -6.62 3.88
CA GLU A 22 -16.01 -7.54 2.78
C GLU A 22 -15.04 -7.29 1.64
N LEU A 23 -14.82 -6.04 1.30
CA LEU A 23 -13.93 -5.69 0.22
C LEU A 23 -12.50 -6.13 0.53
N ILE A 24 -12.04 -5.88 1.74
CA ILE A 24 -10.72 -6.32 2.16
C ILE A 24 -10.62 -7.83 2.11
N ARG A 25 -11.63 -8.53 2.59
CA ARG A 25 -11.61 -9.98 2.62
C ARG A 25 -11.46 -10.58 1.23
N ARG A 26 -12.05 -9.93 0.23
CA ARG A 26 -11.96 -10.43 -1.15
C ARG A 26 -10.55 -10.40 -1.69
N TYR A 27 -9.74 -9.45 -1.25
CA TYR A 27 -8.44 -9.23 -1.85
C TYR A 27 -7.27 -9.47 -0.93
N TYR A 28 -7.53 -9.76 0.34
CA TYR A 28 -6.45 -9.85 1.30
C TYR A 28 -5.44 -10.92 0.92
N ARG A 29 -5.90 -12.08 0.55
CA ARG A 29 -5.01 -13.18 0.23
C ARG A 29 -4.10 -12.89 -0.93
N GLU A 30 -4.66 -12.35 -1.99
CA GLU A 30 -3.84 -12.14 -3.17
C GLU A 30 -2.90 -10.95 -2.98
N ILE A 31 -3.30 -9.94 -2.26
CA ILE A 31 -2.39 -8.82 -1.97
C ILE A 31 -1.28 -9.29 -1.04
N TYR A 32 -1.62 -10.11 -0.04
CA TYR A 32 -0.58 -10.65 0.80
C TYR A 32 0.40 -11.50 0.01
N ALA A 33 -0.11 -12.36 -0.87
CA ALA A 33 0.75 -13.23 -1.67
C ALA A 33 1.67 -12.39 -2.57
N PHE A 34 1.12 -11.36 -3.17
CA PHE A 34 1.91 -10.46 -3.99
C PHE A 34 3.01 -9.80 -3.15
N THR A 35 2.65 -9.30 -1.98
CA THR A 35 3.59 -8.63 -1.08
C THR A 35 4.65 -9.60 -0.59
N TYR A 36 4.26 -10.81 -0.27
CA TYR A 36 5.21 -11.82 0.16
C TYR A 36 6.21 -12.15 -0.94
N ARG A 37 5.75 -12.26 -2.17
CA ARG A 37 6.66 -12.55 -3.27
C ARG A 37 7.68 -11.43 -3.46
N GLN A 38 7.29 -10.21 -3.16
CA GLN A 38 8.20 -9.08 -3.31
C GLN A 38 9.19 -8.96 -2.16
N THR A 39 8.79 -9.36 -0.97
CA THR A 39 9.62 -9.16 0.21
C THR A 39 10.38 -10.42 0.64
N GLY A 40 9.79 -11.57 0.42
CA GLY A 40 10.39 -12.82 0.85
C GLY A 40 10.35 -13.04 2.36
N GLU A 41 9.71 -12.15 3.11
CA GLU A 41 9.66 -12.24 4.56
C GLU A 41 8.23 -12.20 5.01
N ARG A 42 7.84 -13.24 5.75
CA ARG A 42 6.47 -13.42 6.14
C ARG A 42 5.92 -12.28 6.98
N GLU A 43 6.66 -11.92 8.03
CA GLU A 43 6.15 -10.90 8.93
C GLU A 43 6.15 -9.53 8.32
N LEU A 44 7.16 -9.24 7.53
CA LEU A 44 7.18 -7.97 6.81
C LEU A 44 6.03 -7.90 5.83
N ALA A 45 5.75 -9.00 5.15
CA ALA A 45 4.64 -9.03 4.22
C ALA A 45 3.31 -8.79 4.92
N LEU A 46 3.14 -9.36 6.11
CA LEU A 46 1.92 -9.13 6.87
C LEU A 46 1.78 -7.66 7.26
N ASP A 47 2.86 -7.08 7.76
CA ASP A 47 2.83 -5.67 8.15
C ASP A 47 2.52 -4.77 6.98
N LEU A 48 3.19 -5.01 5.87
CA LEU A 48 2.96 -4.18 4.69
C LEU A 48 1.55 -4.37 4.14
N THR A 49 1.03 -5.59 4.18
CA THR A 49 -0.32 -5.83 3.71
C THR A 49 -1.33 -5.03 4.51
N GLN A 50 -1.14 -4.98 5.82
CA GLN A 50 -2.04 -4.19 6.65
C GLN A 50 -1.96 -2.70 6.29
N GLU A 51 -0.74 -2.20 6.09
CA GLU A 51 -0.57 -0.80 5.71
C GLU A 51 -1.16 -0.52 4.34
N ILE A 52 -1.03 -1.48 3.43
CA ILE A 52 -1.61 -1.34 2.10
C ILE A 52 -3.12 -1.15 2.20
N PHE A 53 -3.78 -1.99 3.01
CA PHE A 53 -5.23 -1.88 3.10
C PHE A 53 -5.69 -0.64 3.87
N ILE A 54 -4.89 -0.17 4.81
CA ILE A 54 -5.19 1.12 5.43
C ILE A 54 -5.14 2.22 4.37
N THR A 55 -4.11 2.20 3.54
CA THR A 55 -3.98 3.17 2.46
C THR A 55 -5.14 3.05 1.46
N VAL A 56 -5.51 1.81 1.14
CA VAL A 56 -6.64 1.57 0.24
C VAL A 56 -7.91 2.19 0.81
N LEU A 57 -8.21 1.95 2.07
CA LEU A 57 -9.43 2.48 2.65
C LEU A 57 -9.42 3.99 2.74
N GLN A 58 -8.26 4.57 3.03
CA GLN A 58 -8.16 6.01 3.06
C GLN A 58 -8.32 6.63 1.69
N GLY A 59 -7.78 5.96 0.67
CA GLY A 59 -7.82 6.49 -0.68
C GLY A 59 -9.09 6.16 -1.45
N ILE A 60 -9.93 5.30 -0.89
CA ILE A 60 -11.09 4.83 -1.62
C ILE A 60 -12.08 5.95 -1.90
N TYR A 61 -12.06 6.98 -1.08
CA TYR A 61 -12.96 8.11 -1.28
C TYR A 61 -12.65 8.89 -2.55
N ALA A 62 -11.42 8.80 -3.01
CA ALA A 62 -11.00 9.44 -4.26
C ALA A 62 -10.94 8.46 -5.42
N PHE A 63 -11.20 7.20 -5.16
CA PHE A 63 -11.14 6.18 -6.20
C PHE A 63 -12.25 6.42 -7.23
N ASP A 64 -11.88 6.37 -8.51
CA ASP A 64 -12.82 6.59 -9.59
C ASP A 64 -12.96 5.30 -10.39
N GLU A 65 -14.11 4.65 -10.24
CA GLU A 65 -14.35 3.36 -10.90
C GLU A 65 -14.35 3.48 -12.42
N LYS A 66 -14.52 4.69 -12.93
CA LYS A 66 -14.49 4.90 -14.38
C LYS A 66 -13.10 4.86 -14.95
N LYS A 67 -12.10 5.10 -14.13
CA LYS A 67 -10.71 5.17 -14.61
C LYS A 67 -9.99 3.84 -14.50
N ALA A 68 -10.35 3.02 -13.52
CA ALA A 68 -9.68 1.75 -13.33
C ALA A 68 -10.54 0.86 -12.46
N GLY A 69 -10.34 -0.44 -12.59
CA GLY A 69 -11.01 -1.38 -11.71
C GLY A 69 -10.35 -1.37 -10.33
N PHE A 70 -11.12 -1.77 -9.33
CA PHE A 70 -10.61 -1.74 -7.96
C PHE A 70 -9.39 -2.64 -7.79
N ARG A 71 -9.44 -3.84 -8.36
CA ARG A 71 -8.32 -4.78 -8.21
C ARG A 71 -7.02 -4.17 -8.74
N THR A 72 -7.08 -3.58 -9.93
CA THR A 72 -5.89 -2.96 -10.52
C THR A 72 -5.39 -1.82 -9.65
N TRP A 73 -6.30 -1.00 -9.16
CA TRP A 73 -5.93 0.11 -8.31
C TRP A 73 -5.31 -0.37 -7.00
N ALA A 74 -5.88 -1.42 -6.40
CA ALA A 74 -5.35 -1.97 -5.16
C ALA A 74 -3.93 -2.49 -5.34
N TYR A 75 -3.66 -3.15 -6.47
CA TYR A 75 -2.31 -3.61 -6.75
C TYR A 75 -1.34 -2.46 -6.94
N ARG A 76 -1.81 -1.38 -7.52
CA ARG A 76 -0.97 -0.19 -7.66
C ARG A 76 -0.62 0.40 -6.31
N VAL A 77 -1.60 0.45 -5.42
CA VAL A 77 -1.35 0.91 -4.06
C VAL A 77 -0.32 -0.01 -3.38
N ALA A 78 -0.48 -1.32 -3.56
CA ALA A 78 0.43 -2.27 -2.97
C ALA A 78 1.85 -2.08 -3.50
N ALA A 79 2.00 -1.98 -4.81
CA ALA A 79 3.31 -1.81 -5.41
C ALA A 79 3.99 -0.53 -4.93
N ASN A 80 3.22 0.55 -4.85
CA ASN A 80 3.77 1.82 -4.39
C ASN A 80 4.21 1.73 -2.93
N ARG A 81 3.43 1.06 -2.10
CA ARG A 81 3.77 0.95 -0.69
C ARG A 81 5.03 0.13 -0.48
N ILE A 82 5.16 -0.96 -1.23
CA ILE A 82 6.35 -1.81 -1.15
C ILE A 82 7.57 -1.02 -1.62
N THR A 83 7.42 -0.32 -2.72
CA THR A 83 8.52 0.51 -3.24
C THR A 83 8.94 1.55 -2.22
N ASP A 84 7.98 2.21 -1.60
CA ASP A 84 8.28 3.22 -0.59
C ASP A 84 9.02 2.61 0.59
N TYR A 85 8.63 1.42 1.00
CA TYR A 85 9.32 0.77 2.09
C TYR A 85 10.79 0.54 1.77
N TYR A 86 11.07 -0.01 0.60
CA TYR A 86 12.46 -0.31 0.25
C TYR A 86 13.27 0.94 -0.02
N ARG A 87 12.64 1.95 -0.58
CA ARG A 87 13.32 3.21 -0.80
C ARG A 87 13.72 3.85 0.52
N SER A 88 12.83 3.83 1.48
CA SER A 88 13.09 4.38 2.79
C SER A 88 14.19 3.60 3.50
N LYS A 89 14.13 2.28 3.42
CA LYS A 89 15.13 1.43 4.05
C LYS A 89 16.51 1.64 3.44
N SER A 90 16.55 1.74 2.13
CA SER A 90 17.79 1.96 1.42
C SER A 90 18.40 3.30 1.80
N TYR A 91 17.59 4.31 1.89
CA TYR A 91 18.04 5.62 2.28
C TYR A 91 18.63 5.60 3.67
N LYS A 92 17.97 4.95 4.61
CA LYS A 92 18.47 4.86 5.97
C LYS A 92 19.78 4.12 6.04
N LYS A 93 19.90 3.05 5.27
CA LYS A 93 21.11 2.28 5.24
C LYS A 93 22.29 3.11 4.73
N GLU A 94 22.07 3.84 3.66
CA GLU A 94 23.10 4.69 3.10
C GLU A 94 23.53 5.74 4.09
N LYS A 95 22.56 6.31 4.78
CA LYS A 95 22.88 7.36 5.75
C LYS A 95 23.72 6.84 6.88
N LEU A 96 23.44 5.63 7.33
CA LEU A 96 24.20 5.04 8.42
C LEU A 96 25.61 4.67 8.02
N GLN A 97 25.83 4.42 6.74
CA GLN A 97 27.15 4.03 6.27
C GLN A 97 28.05 5.20 5.90
N GLN A 98 27.50 6.39 5.84
CA GLN A 98 28.24 7.55 5.40
C GLN A 98 28.98 8.20 6.54
N PRO A 99 30.18 8.73 6.26
CA PRO A 99 30.87 9.52 7.27
C PRO A 99 30.09 10.76 7.62
N LEU A 100 30.31 11.27 8.80
CA LEU A 100 29.55 12.41 9.26
C LEU A 100 29.65 13.64 8.38
N GLN A 101 30.83 13.88 7.86
CA GLN A 101 31.02 15.07 7.06
C GLN A 101 30.24 15.06 5.77
N TRP A 102 29.65 13.94 5.42
CA TRP A 102 28.91 13.84 4.18
C TRP A 102 27.44 14.17 4.33
N GLU A 103 27.00 14.25 5.52
CA GLU A 103 25.56 14.32 5.73
C GLU A 103 24.89 15.45 5.02
N THR A 104 25.47 16.62 5.10
CA THR A 104 24.80 17.75 4.50
C THR A 104 24.70 17.65 2.99
N GLU A 105 25.74 17.13 2.39
CA GLU A 105 25.73 17.03 0.94
C GLU A 105 24.84 15.92 0.45
N GLU A 106 24.89 14.83 1.15
CA GLU A 106 24.12 13.68 0.75
C GLU A 106 22.63 13.94 0.78
N GLU A 107 22.22 14.68 1.75
CA GLU A 107 20.83 14.98 1.86
C GLU A 107 20.29 15.76 0.69
N LYS A 108 21.14 16.54 0.11
CA LYS A 108 20.73 17.31 -1.05
C LYS A 108 20.55 16.45 -2.27
N THR A 109 21.39 15.46 -2.41
CA THR A 109 21.36 14.65 -3.62
C THR A 109 20.31 13.57 -3.54
N VAL A 110 19.87 13.26 -2.39
CA VAL A 110 18.93 12.20 -2.23
C VAL A 110 17.64 12.55 -2.89
N ARG A 111 17.41 11.93 -3.90
CA ARG A 111 16.21 12.01 -4.61
C ARG A 111 15.01 12.39 -4.00
#